data_7692746ccbeae39b28b098a24b9ef558
#
_entry.id   7692746ccbeae39b28b098a24b9ef558
#
_cell.length_a   1.000
_cell.length_b   1.000
_cell.length_c   1.000
_cell.angle_alpha   90.00
_cell.angle_beta   90.00
_cell.angle_gamma   90.00
#
_symmetry.space_group_name_H-M   'P 1'
#
loop_
_entity.id
_entity.type
_entity.pdbx_description
1 polymer ?
#
loop_
_entity_poly.entity_id
_entity_poly.type
_entity_poly.pdbx_seq_one_letter_code
_entity_poly.pdbx_strand_id
1 'polypeptide(L)'
;MQQLVRAGARAWLRPRGCRGLSALTEEAVQSAEKPEPLANAGPQAPVLRRCELPVPLHRRPVQAWVESLRGYEQERVGLTELHPDVFSTAPRLDILHQVAIWQKNFKRISYAKTKTRAEVRGGGRKPWQQKGSGRARHGSIRSPIWRGGGVAHGPRGPTSYYYMLPMKVRVQGLKVALTVKLAQDDLHIVDSLELPTTDPQYLMELARYRRWGDSVLFVDLEHEDMPQNVVAATSGLKTFNLIPAIGLPLHSG
;
A
#
# COMPACT_ATOMS: atom_id res chain seq x y z
N MET A 1 47.22 13.63 -0.42
CA MET A 1 47.54 12.19 -0.26
C MET A 1 46.38 11.39 -0.88
N GLN A 2 46.67 10.86 -2.05
CA GLN A 2 45.74 9.99 -2.82
C GLN A 2 45.88 8.58 -2.26
N GLN A 3 44.76 7.89 -2.01
CA GLN A 3 44.73 6.45 -1.93
C GLN A 3 43.61 5.89 -2.81
N LEU A 4 44.07 5.23 -3.83
CA LEU A 4 43.35 4.37 -4.76
C LEU A 4 42.79 3.15 -4.00
N VAL A 5 41.50 2.85 -4.18
CA VAL A 5 40.92 1.54 -3.83
C VAL A 5 40.68 0.76 -5.12
N ARG A 6 41.39 -0.35 -5.23
CA ARG A 6 41.36 -1.32 -6.33
C ARG A 6 40.00 -2.06 -6.37
N ALA A 7 39.40 -2.09 -7.52
CA ALA A 7 38.32 -2.99 -7.88
C ALA A 7 38.86 -4.43 -8.07
N GLY A 8 38.34 -5.38 -7.30
CA GLY A 8 38.59 -6.80 -7.48
C GLY A 8 37.49 -7.47 -8.28
N ALA A 9 37.78 -7.82 -9.53
CA ALA A 9 36.93 -8.67 -10.35
C ALA A 9 36.96 -10.10 -9.84
N ARG A 10 35.81 -10.68 -9.45
CA ARG A 10 35.65 -12.11 -9.19
C ARG A 10 35.13 -12.78 -10.45
N ALA A 11 35.97 -13.64 -11.02
CA ALA A 11 35.68 -14.51 -12.12
C ALA A 11 34.64 -15.59 -11.72
N TRP A 12 33.63 -15.77 -12.55
CA TRP A 12 32.66 -16.86 -12.44
C TRP A 12 33.25 -18.12 -13.05
N LEU A 13 33.51 -19.10 -12.22
CA LEU A 13 33.85 -20.46 -12.62
C LEU A 13 32.55 -21.21 -13.00
N ARG A 14 32.47 -21.62 -14.25
CA ARG A 14 31.48 -22.59 -14.76
C ARG A 14 31.83 -23.99 -14.28
N PRO A 15 30.92 -24.78 -13.75
CA PRO A 15 31.14 -26.22 -13.61
C PRO A 15 30.87 -26.93 -14.94
N ARG A 16 31.87 -27.73 -15.34
CA ARG A 16 31.82 -28.65 -16.48
C ARG A 16 30.94 -29.86 -16.18
N GLY A 17 30.35 -30.36 -17.23
CA GLY A 17 29.37 -31.38 -17.37
C GLY A 17 29.55 -32.70 -16.62
N CYS A 18 28.42 -33.29 -16.34
CA CYS A 18 28.28 -34.75 -16.27
C CYS A 18 27.37 -35.20 -17.39
N ARG A 19 27.95 -35.99 -18.27
CA ARG A 19 27.23 -36.83 -19.24
C ARG A 19 26.68 -38.06 -18.53
N GLY A 20 25.49 -38.44 -18.93
CA GLY A 20 25.07 -39.83 -18.95
C GLY A 20 24.12 -40.22 -17.84
N LEU A 21 22.89 -40.41 -18.24
CA LEU A 21 22.24 -41.72 -18.17
C LEU A 21 20.87 -41.59 -18.86
N SER A 22 20.80 -42.34 -19.90
CA SER A 22 19.65 -42.58 -20.77
C SER A 22 18.52 -43.29 -20.07
N ALA A 23 17.34 -43.02 -20.56
CA ALA A 23 16.17 -43.91 -20.66
C ALA A 23 15.69 -44.57 -19.36
N LEU A 24 14.54 -44.13 -18.91
CA LEU A 24 13.43 -45.02 -18.53
C LEU A 24 12.21 -44.16 -18.14
N THR A 25 11.15 -44.55 -18.78
CA THR A 25 9.73 -44.30 -18.49
C THR A 25 9.11 -43.01 -18.97
N GLU A 26 8.80 -43.00 -20.26
CA GLU A 26 7.54 -42.47 -20.75
C GLU A 26 6.42 -43.35 -20.16
N GLU A 27 5.80 -42.87 -19.12
CA GLU A 27 4.43 -43.24 -18.74
C GLU A 27 4.01 -42.33 -17.57
N ALA A 28 2.81 -41.74 -17.75
CA ALA A 28 2.11 -40.89 -16.79
C ALA A 28 2.42 -39.36 -16.81
N VAL A 29 2.47 -38.77 -17.99
CA VAL A 29 1.89 -37.41 -18.12
C VAL A 29 0.39 -37.60 -18.33
N GLN A 30 -0.33 -37.79 -17.24
CA GLN A 30 -1.77 -37.55 -17.26
C GLN A 30 -1.96 -36.10 -17.66
N SER A 31 -2.51 -35.92 -18.84
CA SER A 31 -3.04 -34.66 -19.33
C SER A 31 -3.89 -34.03 -18.25
N ALA A 32 -3.36 -33.01 -17.59
CA ALA A 32 -4.20 -32.03 -16.89
C ALA A 32 -5.15 -31.50 -17.98
N GLU A 33 -6.39 -31.94 -17.94
CA GLU A 33 -7.46 -31.42 -18.77
C GLU A 33 -7.44 -29.90 -18.57
N LYS A 34 -7.07 -29.19 -19.63
CA LYS A 34 -7.33 -27.77 -19.74
C LYS A 34 -8.82 -27.60 -19.44
N PRO A 35 -9.23 -26.73 -18.48
CA PRO A 35 -10.63 -26.44 -18.33
C PRO A 35 -11.14 -25.99 -19.70
N GLU A 36 -12.09 -26.72 -20.25
CA GLU A 36 -12.70 -26.38 -21.53
C GLU A 36 -13.24 -24.96 -21.41
N PRO A 37 -12.91 -24.06 -22.34
CA PRO A 37 -13.56 -22.75 -22.36
C PRO A 37 -15.06 -23.03 -22.50
N LEU A 38 -15.85 -22.52 -21.55
CA LEU A 38 -17.31 -22.55 -21.61
C LEU A 38 -17.75 -22.05 -22.99
N ALA A 39 -18.02 -23.01 -23.85
CA ALA A 39 -18.52 -22.78 -25.20
C ALA A 39 -19.88 -22.06 -25.07
N ASN A 40 -19.98 -20.92 -25.73
CA ASN A 40 -21.13 -20.11 -26.10
C ASN A 40 -21.17 -18.69 -25.46
N ALA A 41 -20.08 -17.95 -25.62
CA ALA A 41 -20.26 -16.54 -25.84
C ALA A 41 -19.84 -16.27 -27.29
N GLY A 42 -20.79 -16.10 -28.19
CA GLY A 42 -20.52 -15.57 -29.53
C GLY A 42 -19.71 -14.25 -29.38
N PRO A 43 -19.07 -13.76 -30.46
CA PRO A 43 -18.26 -12.56 -30.39
C PRO A 43 -19.09 -11.42 -29.82
N GLN A 44 -18.92 -11.14 -28.52
CA GLN A 44 -19.56 -9.99 -27.89
C GLN A 44 -18.97 -8.75 -28.52
N ALA A 45 -19.85 -7.90 -29.03
CA ALA A 45 -19.44 -6.60 -29.56
C ALA A 45 -18.65 -5.83 -28.48
N PRO A 46 -17.56 -5.14 -28.84
CA PRO A 46 -16.74 -4.43 -27.88
C PRO A 46 -17.60 -3.45 -27.09
N VAL A 47 -17.63 -3.60 -25.77
CA VAL A 47 -18.43 -2.75 -24.89
C VAL A 47 -17.77 -1.38 -24.85
N LEU A 48 -18.37 -0.40 -25.54
CA LEU A 48 -17.97 0.99 -25.40
C LEU A 48 -18.82 1.62 -24.30
N ARG A 49 -18.24 1.88 -23.14
CA ARG A 49 -18.88 2.61 -22.05
C ARG A 49 -18.48 4.08 -22.13
N ARG A 50 -19.44 4.95 -22.36
CA ARG A 50 -19.22 6.41 -22.36
C ARG A 50 -19.34 6.98 -20.96
N CYS A 51 -18.61 8.06 -20.72
CA CYS A 51 -18.74 8.81 -19.48
C CYS A 51 -20.11 9.47 -19.40
N GLU A 52 -20.93 9.11 -18.44
CA GLU A 52 -22.29 9.65 -18.24
C GLU A 52 -22.27 11.07 -17.64
N LEU A 53 -21.18 11.42 -16.97
CA LEU A 53 -21.03 12.74 -16.36
C LEU A 53 -20.65 13.79 -17.40
N PRO A 54 -21.12 15.04 -17.25
CA PRO A 54 -20.80 16.12 -18.19
C PRO A 54 -19.30 16.41 -18.19
N VAL A 55 -18.66 16.14 -19.32
CA VAL A 55 -17.23 16.43 -19.53
C VAL A 55 -17.07 17.88 -20.02
N PRO A 56 -16.17 18.68 -19.43
CA PRO A 56 -15.88 20.02 -19.89
C PRO A 56 -15.42 20.03 -21.36
N LEU A 57 -15.95 20.94 -22.18
CA LEU A 57 -15.66 21.02 -23.63
C LEU A 57 -14.16 21.18 -23.97
N HIS A 58 -13.37 21.72 -23.05
CA HIS A 58 -11.93 21.94 -23.25
C HIS A 58 -11.05 20.73 -22.85
N ARG A 59 -11.66 19.66 -22.32
CA ARG A 59 -10.97 18.42 -21.94
C ARG A 59 -11.53 17.23 -22.70
N ARG A 60 -10.66 16.32 -23.09
CA ARG A 60 -11.07 15.05 -23.69
C ARG A 60 -11.18 13.98 -22.61
N PRO A 61 -12.17 13.09 -22.65
CA PRO A 61 -12.23 11.94 -21.76
C PRO A 61 -11.00 11.05 -21.98
N VAL A 62 -10.51 10.45 -20.91
CA VAL A 62 -9.42 9.48 -20.98
C VAL A 62 -10.02 8.12 -21.30
N GLN A 63 -9.43 7.39 -22.24
CA GLN A 63 -9.88 6.06 -22.61
C GLN A 63 -9.02 5.00 -21.92
N ALA A 64 -9.68 3.96 -21.42
CA ALA A 64 -9.02 2.81 -20.82
C ALA A 64 -9.66 1.51 -21.30
N TRP A 65 -8.90 0.44 -21.32
CA TRP A 65 -9.39 -0.88 -21.67
C TRP A 65 -10.17 -1.49 -20.50
N VAL A 66 -11.25 -2.18 -20.83
CA VAL A 66 -12.00 -3.03 -19.90
C VAL A 66 -11.51 -4.46 -20.09
N GLU A 67 -11.10 -5.08 -19.02
CA GLU A 67 -10.55 -6.44 -19.00
C GLU A 67 -11.51 -7.40 -18.32
N SER A 68 -11.39 -8.70 -18.62
CA SER A 68 -12.12 -9.76 -17.93
C SER A 68 -11.22 -10.49 -16.93
N LEU A 69 -11.78 -10.90 -15.78
CA LEU A 69 -11.09 -11.73 -14.77
C LEU A 69 -11.32 -13.22 -14.95
N ARG A 70 -12.07 -13.63 -15.98
CA ARG A 70 -12.45 -15.04 -16.18
C ARG A 70 -11.32 -15.93 -16.68
N GLY A 71 -10.26 -15.36 -17.24
CA GLY A 71 -9.11 -16.09 -17.78
C GLY A 71 -7.79 -15.49 -17.35
N TYR A 72 -6.70 -16.25 -17.46
CA TYR A 72 -5.35 -15.75 -17.19
C TYR A 72 -4.92 -14.74 -18.25
N GLU A 73 -5.34 -14.93 -19.50
CA GLU A 73 -5.04 -14.01 -20.58
C GLU A 73 -5.75 -12.65 -20.35
N GLN A 74 -5.08 -11.59 -20.76
CA GLN A 74 -5.61 -10.24 -20.67
C GLN A 74 -6.59 -10.02 -21.83
N GLU A 75 -7.80 -10.52 -21.70
CA GLU A 75 -8.86 -10.29 -22.66
C GLU A 75 -9.41 -8.87 -22.52
N ARG A 76 -9.22 -8.08 -23.58
CA ARG A 76 -9.76 -6.74 -23.68
C ARG A 76 -11.19 -6.84 -24.24
N VAL A 77 -12.16 -6.73 -23.35
CA VAL A 77 -13.57 -6.83 -23.68
C VAL A 77 -14.09 -5.58 -24.40
N GLY A 78 -13.56 -4.41 -24.05
CA GLY A 78 -14.00 -3.15 -24.66
C GLY A 78 -13.22 -1.94 -24.15
N LEU A 79 -13.68 -0.76 -24.53
CA LEU A 79 -13.15 0.53 -24.12
C LEU A 79 -14.15 1.25 -23.21
N THR A 80 -13.65 1.93 -22.19
CA THR A 80 -14.42 2.84 -21.35
C THR A 80 -13.83 4.23 -21.33
N GLU A 81 -14.70 5.23 -21.24
CA GLU A 81 -14.30 6.62 -21.08
C GLU A 81 -14.31 7.00 -19.60
N LEU A 82 -13.20 7.54 -19.14
CA LEU A 82 -13.00 8.02 -17.77
C LEU A 82 -13.09 9.53 -17.71
N HIS A 83 -13.66 10.05 -16.61
CA HIS A 83 -13.84 11.49 -16.43
C HIS A 83 -12.50 12.22 -16.28
N PRO A 84 -12.18 13.23 -17.10
CA PRO A 84 -10.86 13.86 -17.12
C PRO A 84 -10.55 14.65 -15.84
N ASP A 85 -11.54 15.16 -15.11
CA ASP A 85 -11.31 15.87 -13.85
C ASP A 85 -10.90 14.93 -12.68
N VAL A 86 -11.00 13.61 -12.89
CA VAL A 86 -10.56 12.60 -11.89
C VAL A 86 -9.28 11.92 -12.35
N PHE A 87 -9.23 11.48 -13.62
CA PHE A 87 -8.15 10.63 -14.12
C PHE A 87 -7.13 11.36 -14.99
N SER A 88 -7.28 12.67 -15.20
CA SER A 88 -6.34 13.50 -15.97
C SER A 88 -6.05 14.82 -15.25
N THR A 89 -5.78 14.76 -13.96
CA THR A 89 -5.34 15.92 -13.16
C THR A 89 -3.83 16.06 -13.19
N ALA A 90 -3.33 17.27 -12.94
CA ALA A 90 -1.88 17.47 -12.83
C ALA A 90 -1.30 16.60 -11.69
N PRO A 91 -0.18 15.88 -11.90
CA PRO A 91 0.42 14.99 -10.90
C PRO A 91 1.11 15.81 -9.80
N ARG A 92 0.35 16.23 -8.78
CA ARG A 92 0.83 17.00 -7.65
C ARG A 92 1.29 16.07 -6.51
N LEU A 93 2.56 15.67 -6.58
CA LEU A 93 3.17 14.78 -5.58
C LEU A 93 3.24 15.41 -4.18
N ASP A 94 3.29 16.73 -4.08
CA ASP A 94 3.24 17.47 -2.82
C ASP A 94 1.94 17.20 -2.04
N ILE A 95 0.79 17.27 -2.72
CA ILE A 95 -0.51 16.97 -2.14
C ILE A 95 -0.61 15.49 -1.76
N LEU A 96 -0.16 14.60 -2.65
CA LEU A 96 -0.17 13.16 -2.40
C LEU A 96 0.63 12.82 -1.14
N HIS A 97 1.84 13.35 -1.02
CA HIS A 97 2.69 13.17 0.16
C HIS A 97 2.04 13.70 1.44
N GLN A 98 1.45 14.91 1.38
CA GLN A 98 0.78 15.52 2.52
C GLN A 98 -0.38 14.66 3.03
N VAL A 99 -1.18 14.10 2.12
CA VAL A 99 -2.30 13.24 2.49
C VAL A 99 -1.82 11.88 3.01
N ALA A 100 -0.78 11.30 2.43
CA ALA A 100 -0.18 10.06 2.91
C ALA A 100 0.37 10.19 4.33
N ILE A 101 1.09 11.28 4.63
CA ILE A 101 1.56 11.57 6.00
C ILE A 101 0.39 11.80 6.94
N TRP A 102 -0.65 12.52 6.50
CA TRP A 102 -1.84 12.74 7.31
C TRP A 102 -2.50 11.41 7.71
N GLN A 103 -2.67 10.47 6.80
CA GLN A 103 -3.24 9.15 7.09
C GLN A 103 -2.41 8.34 8.09
N LYS A 104 -1.07 8.41 7.98
CA LYS A 104 -0.17 7.76 8.96
C LYS A 104 -0.29 8.40 10.35
N ASN A 105 -0.35 9.72 10.42
CA ASN A 105 -0.43 10.45 11.68
C ASN A 105 -1.83 10.38 12.32
N PHE A 106 -2.87 10.23 11.53
CA PHE A 106 -4.25 10.12 12.01
C PHE A 106 -4.44 8.99 13.04
N LYS A 107 -3.77 7.87 12.83
CA LYS A 107 -3.85 6.69 13.71
C LYS A 107 -2.72 6.65 14.75
N ARG A 108 -1.72 7.54 14.66
CA ARG A 108 -0.54 7.48 15.50
C ARG A 108 -0.81 8.06 16.88
N ILE A 109 -0.59 7.26 17.90
CA ILE A 109 -0.60 7.66 19.30
C ILE A 109 0.77 7.33 19.90
N SER A 110 1.46 8.31 20.46
CA SER A 110 2.72 8.10 21.18
C SER A 110 2.45 7.91 22.67
N TYR A 111 2.85 6.77 23.19
CA TYR A 111 2.76 6.45 24.63
C TYR A 111 4.05 6.78 25.38
N ALA A 112 5.03 7.36 24.72
CA ALA A 112 6.28 7.75 25.36
C ALA A 112 6.01 8.76 26.48
N LYS A 113 6.48 8.46 27.70
CA LYS A 113 6.33 9.30 28.88
C LYS A 113 7.60 9.26 29.72
N THR A 114 8.05 10.43 30.15
CA THR A 114 9.13 10.56 31.12
C THR A 114 8.61 11.22 32.39
N LYS A 115 9.19 10.85 33.53
CA LYS A 115 8.82 11.44 34.82
C LYS A 115 9.45 12.83 34.99
N THR A 116 8.62 13.81 35.33
CA THR A 116 9.07 15.13 35.73
C THR A 116 9.60 15.11 37.18
N ARG A 117 10.25 16.19 37.61
CA ARG A 117 10.73 16.32 38.98
C ARG A 117 9.63 16.18 40.06
N ALA A 118 8.38 16.44 39.72
CA ALA A 118 7.25 16.26 40.61
C ALA A 118 6.83 14.80 40.76
N GLU A 119 7.03 14.00 39.71
CA GLU A 119 6.62 12.60 39.62
C GLU A 119 7.70 11.61 40.10
N VAL A 120 8.96 12.04 40.16
CA VAL A 120 10.07 11.19 40.66
C VAL A 120 9.95 11.03 42.17
N ARG A 121 10.13 9.81 42.65
CA ARG A 121 10.08 9.48 44.09
C ARG A 121 11.25 10.14 44.84
N GLY A 122 11.05 10.61 46.09
CA GLY A 122 12.07 11.15 46.96
C GLY A 122 12.11 12.69 47.01
N GLY A 123 13.13 13.28 47.55
CA GLY A 123 13.44 14.70 47.47
C GLY A 123 12.56 15.64 48.32
N GLY A 124 11.86 15.13 49.34
CA GLY A 124 11.07 15.96 50.24
C GLY A 124 11.92 16.83 51.18
N ARG A 125 13.19 16.43 51.45
CA ARG A 125 14.11 17.15 52.28
C ARG A 125 15.19 17.85 51.42
N LYS A 126 15.60 19.06 51.85
CA LYS A 126 16.71 19.78 51.24
C LYS A 126 18.01 19.02 51.52
N PRO A 127 18.89 18.76 50.51
CA PRO A 127 20.10 17.92 50.67
C PRO A 127 21.09 18.45 51.71
N TRP A 128 21.31 19.75 51.80
CA TRP A 128 22.19 20.43 52.76
C TRP A 128 21.74 21.88 52.99
N GLN A 129 22.35 22.53 53.96
CA GLN A 129 22.06 23.91 54.33
C GLN A 129 22.36 24.89 53.18
N GLN A 130 21.68 26.03 53.18
CA GLN A 130 21.79 27.02 52.11
C GLN A 130 23.17 27.66 52.01
N LYS A 131 23.87 27.81 53.13
CA LYS A 131 25.22 28.37 53.23
C LYS A 131 26.07 27.53 54.20
N GLY A 132 27.39 27.68 54.17
CA GLY A 132 28.31 27.00 55.09
C GLY A 132 28.78 25.65 54.71
N SER A 133 28.28 25.02 53.62
CA SER A 133 28.68 23.69 53.19
C SER A 133 29.75 23.66 52.10
N GLY A 134 30.15 24.81 51.54
CA GLY A 134 31.10 24.90 50.42
C GLY A 134 30.62 24.28 49.12
N ARG A 135 29.37 23.76 49.07
CA ARG A 135 28.78 23.14 47.93
C ARG A 135 27.80 24.06 47.21
N ALA A 136 27.54 23.76 45.92
CA ALA A 136 26.51 24.49 45.16
C ALA A 136 25.16 24.39 45.84
N ARG A 137 24.35 25.45 45.74
CA ARG A 137 23.02 25.51 46.36
C ARG A 137 22.04 24.61 45.61
N HIS A 138 21.44 23.64 46.30
CA HIS A 138 20.44 22.73 45.77
C HIS A 138 19.21 22.68 46.69
N GLY A 139 18.02 22.74 46.08
CA GLY A 139 16.76 22.62 46.80
C GLY A 139 16.20 21.20 46.86
N SER A 140 16.50 20.37 45.89
CA SER A 140 16.00 19.03 45.83
C SER A 140 16.86 18.14 44.94
N ILE A 141 17.02 16.87 45.33
CA ILE A 141 17.70 15.83 44.54
C ILE A 141 16.92 15.36 43.31
N ARG A 142 15.64 15.71 43.21
CA ARG A 142 14.79 15.43 42.04
C ARG A 142 15.04 16.37 40.86
N SER A 143 15.87 17.38 41.02
CA SER A 143 16.18 18.34 39.96
C SER A 143 16.75 17.61 38.73
N PRO A 144 16.48 18.08 37.52
CA PRO A 144 17.03 17.47 36.27
C PRO A 144 18.56 17.48 36.22
N ILE A 145 19.21 18.33 36.99
CA ILE A 145 20.67 18.41 37.08
C ILE A 145 21.25 17.20 37.82
N TRP A 146 20.45 16.55 38.65
CA TRP A 146 20.89 15.41 39.44
C TRP A 146 20.71 14.09 38.67
N ARG A 147 21.66 13.19 38.84
CA ARG A 147 21.55 11.82 38.34
C ARG A 147 20.34 11.14 38.99
N GLY A 148 19.43 10.58 38.18
CA GLY A 148 18.16 10.05 38.68
C GLY A 148 17.09 11.08 38.98
N GLY A 149 17.33 12.39 38.71
CA GLY A 149 16.31 13.42 38.76
C GLY A 149 15.29 13.33 37.63
N GLY A 150 14.26 14.18 37.71
CA GLY A 150 13.22 14.23 36.69
C GLY A 150 13.68 14.90 35.39
N VAL A 151 13.06 14.57 34.29
CA VAL A 151 13.32 15.20 32.99
C VAL A 151 12.55 16.50 32.87
N ALA A 152 13.22 17.59 32.42
CA ALA A 152 12.58 18.89 32.28
C ALA A 152 11.71 19.00 31.00
N HIS A 153 12.25 18.55 29.85
CA HIS A 153 11.62 18.64 28.53
C HIS A 153 11.56 17.23 27.87
N GLY A 154 10.83 16.34 28.49
CA GLY A 154 10.64 15.00 27.94
C GLY A 154 9.25 14.82 27.36
N PRO A 155 9.03 13.68 26.68
CA PRO A 155 7.72 13.35 26.17
C PRO A 155 6.69 13.21 27.28
N ARG A 156 5.48 13.69 27.05
CA ARG A 156 4.35 13.68 27.98
C ARG A 156 3.18 12.96 27.33
N GLY A 157 3.31 11.65 27.23
CA GLY A 157 2.26 10.85 26.64
C GLY A 157 1.12 10.47 27.57
N PRO A 158 0.02 9.95 27.02
CA PRO A 158 -0.20 9.68 25.59
C PRO A 158 -0.41 10.97 24.79
N THR A 159 0.26 11.07 23.63
CA THR A 159 0.12 12.21 22.72
C THR A 159 -0.42 11.71 21.37
N SER A 160 -1.56 12.24 20.98
CA SER A 160 -2.13 11.99 19.66
C SER A 160 -1.52 12.94 18.64
N TYR A 161 -1.15 12.39 17.47
CA TYR A 161 -0.68 13.16 16.31
C TYR A 161 -1.81 13.44 15.32
N TYR A 162 -3.05 13.27 15.75
CA TYR A 162 -4.23 13.58 14.96
C TYR A 162 -4.31 15.06 14.63
N TYR A 163 -4.58 15.36 13.37
CA TYR A 163 -4.94 16.70 12.89
C TYR A 163 -5.93 16.60 11.74
N MET A 164 -6.68 17.65 11.48
CA MET A 164 -7.65 17.71 10.39
C MET A 164 -6.99 18.25 9.13
N LEU A 165 -7.25 17.57 8.00
CA LEU A 165 -6.88 18.03 6.67
C LEU A 165 -8.15 18.49 5.93
N PRO A 166 -8.15 19.65 5.26
CA PRO A 166 -9.30 20.13 4.52
C PRO A 166 -9.81 19.10 3.52
N MET A 167 -11.14 18.94 3.44
CA MET A 167 -11.76 17.94 2.56
C MET A 167 -11.34 18.08 1.10
N LYS A 168 -11.24 19.32 0.60
CA LYS A 168 -10.79 19.61 -0.78
C LYS A 168 -9.39 19.06 -1.06
N VAL A 169 -8.47 19.14 -0.09
CA VAL A 169 -7.10 18.59 -0.23
C VAL A 169 -7.13 17.06 -0.29
N ARG A 170 -7.95 16.42 0.55
CA ARG A 170 -8.13 14.96 0.54
C ARG A 170 -8.69 14.46 -0.80
N VAL A 171 -9.73 15.12 -1.30
CA VAL A 171 -10.32 14.81 -2.62
C VAL A 171 -9.30 15.00 -3.74
N GLN A 172 -8.56 16.11 -3.71
CA GLN A 172 -7.52 16.36 -4.71
C GLN A 172 -6.40 15.31 -4.65
N GLY A 173 -6.02 14.88 -3.46
CA GLY A 173 -5.05 13.80 -3.28
C GLY A 173 -5.52 12.48 -3.91
N LEU A 174 -6.79 12.12 -3.76
CA LEU A 174 -7.36 10.93 -4.38
C LEU A 174 -7.36 11.02 -5.91
N LYS A 175 -7.77 12.15 -6.47
CA LYS A 175 -7.71 12.39 -7.92
C LYS A 175 -6.30 12.25 -8.47
N VAL A 176 -5.33 12.85 -7.79
CA VAL A 176 -3.91 12.74 -8.17
C VAL A 176 -3.42 11.30 -8.09
N ALA A 177 -3.78 10.55 -7.04
CA ALA A 177 -3.40 9.14 -6.90
C ALA A 177 -3.94 8.29 -8.06
N LEU A 178 -5.23 8.43 -8.40
CA LEU A 178 -5.84 7.71 -9.52
C LEU A 178 -5.20 8.08 -10.87
N THR A 179 -4.92 9.37 -11.08
CA THR A 179 -4.23 9.83 -12.29
C THR A 179 -2.83 9.24 -12.42
N VAL A 180 -2.06 9.22 -11.34
CA VAL A 180 -0.70 8.66 -11.31
C VAL A 180 -0.74 7.16 -11.56
N LYS A 181 -1.67 6.43 -10.93
CA LYS A 181 -1.81 4.99 -11.14
C LYS A 181 -2.21 4.65 -12.57
N LEU A 182 -3.11 5.43 -13.17
CA LEU A 182 -3.46 5.26 -14.59
C LEU A 182 -2.25 5.52 -15.51
N ALA A 183 -1.44 6.54 -15.22
CA ALA A 183 -0.23 6.86 -15.98
C ALA A 183 0.89 5.83 -15.82
N GLN A 184 0.88 5.05 -14.73
CA GLN A 184 1.82 3.95 -14.47
C GLN A 184 1.35 2.60 -15.03
N ASP A 185 0.17 2.56 -15.67
CA ASP A 185 -0.51 1.32 -16.11
C ASP A 185 -0.83 0.34 -14.95
N ASP A 186 -0.93 0.88 -13.72
CA ASP A 186 -1.27 0.11 -12.51
C ASP A 186 -2.79 0.20 -12.17
N LEU A 187 -3.59 0.81 -13.02
CA LEU A 187 -5.05 0.90 -12.88
C LEU A 187 -5.72 0.05 -13.94
N HIS A 188 -6.29 -1.06 -13.52
CA HIS A 188 -7.03 -1.99 -14.37
C HIS A 188 -8.53 -1.83 -14.16
N ILE A 189 -9.27 -1.78 -15.24
CA ILE A 189 -10.73 -1.69 -15.23
C ILE A 189 -11.28 -3.02 -15.69
N VAL A 190 -12.11 -3.62 -14.87
CA VAL A 190 -12.70 -4.92 -15.15
C VAL A 190 -14.20 -4.81 -15.41
N ASP A 191 -14.73 -5.72 -16.17
CA ASP A 191 -16.17 -5.81 -16.49
C ASP A 191 -16.98 -6.24 -15.26
N SER A 192 -16.50 -7.25 -14.55
CA SER A 192 -17.05 -7.74 -13.29
C SER A 192 -15.94 -8.30 -12.39
N LEU A 193 -16.20 -8.31 -11.07
CA LEU A 193 -15.31 -8.94 -10.08
C LEU A 193 -15.65 -10.41 -9.84
N GLU A 194 -16.49 -11.01 -10.69
CA GLU A 194 -16.81 -12.43 -10.60
C GLU A 194 -15.61 -13.28 -10.98
N LEU A 195 -15.16 -14.12 -10.06
CA LEU A 195 -14.14 -15.12 -10.29
C LEU A 195 -14.76 -16.48 -10.61
N PRO A 196 -14.14 -17.28 -11.49
CA PRO A 196 -14.61 -18.63 -11.82
C PRO A 196 -14.46 -19.59 -10.63
N THR A 197 -13.50 -19.35 -9.74
CA THR A 197 -13.19 -20.21 -8.60
C THR A 197 -13.05 -19.40 -7.31
N THR A 198 -13.24 -20.06 -6.18
CA THR A 198 -13.01 -19.48 -4.84
C THR A 198 -11.57 -19.65 -4.34
N ASP A 199 -10.71 -20.28 -5.16
CA ASP A 199 -9.36 -20.63 -4.77
C ASP A 199 -8.43 -19.39 -4.75
N PRO A 200 -7.73 -19.14 -3.64
CA PRO A 200 -6.78 -18.03 -3.55
C PRO A 200 -5.58 -18.19 -4.50
N GLN A 201 -5.23 -19.42 -4.89
CA GLN A 201 -4.14 -19.67 -5.83
C GLN A 201 -4.43 -19.11 -7.22
N TYR A 202 -5.69 -19.17 -7.67
CA TYR A 202 -6.11 -18.58 -8.93
C TYR A 202 -5.78 -17.09 -9.00
N LEU A 203 -6.06 -16.32 -7.94
CA LEU A 203 -5.75 -14.91 -7.88
C LEU A 203 -4.24 -14.62 -7.90
N MET A 204 -3.46 -15.43 -7.18
CA MET A 204 -2.00 -15.27 -7.17
C MET A 204 -1.37 -15.56 -8.54
N GLU A 205 -1.83 -16.59 -9.22
CA GLU A 205 -1.38 -16.92 -10.55
C GLU A 205 -1.81 -15.87 -11.58
N LEU A 206 -3.06 -15.39 -11.50
CA LEU A 206 -3.58 -14.32 -12.33
C LEU A 206 -2.73 -13.05 -12.22
N ALA A 207 -2.46 -12.61 -10.98
CA ALA A 207 -1.64 -11.43 -10.73
C ALA A 207 -0.20 -11.59 -11.23
N ARG A 208 0.37 -12.80 -11.07
CA ARG A 208 1.71 -13.13 -11.57
C ARG A 208 1.73 -13.13 -13.10
N TYR A 209 0.75 -13.73 -13.74
CA TYR A 209 0.66 -13.82 -15.21
C TYR A 209 0.49 -12.42 -15.82
N ARG A 210 -0.41 -11.61 -15.26
CA ARG A 210 -0.68 -10.25 -15.73
C ARG A 210 0.31 -9.21 -15.21
N ARG A 211 1.28 -9.60 -14.37
CA ARG A 211 2.32 -8.72 -13.81
C ARG A 211 1.77 -7.53 -13.00
N TRP A 212 0.72 -7.76 -12.23
CA TRP A 212 0.09 -6.71 -11.40
C TRP A 212 0.89 -6.30 -10.17
N GLY A 213 2.06 -6.94 -9.93
CA GLY A 213 2.91 -6.69 -8.77
C GLY A 213 2.52 -7.53 -7.54
N ASP A 214 3.08 -7.15 -6.39
CA ASP A 214 2.98 -7.97 -5.17
C ASP A 214 1.69 -7.74 -4.39
N SER A 215 1.00 -6.62 -4.61
CA SER A 215 -0.23 -6.28 -3.90
C SER A 215 -1.29 -5.70 -4.83
N VAL A 216 -2.51 -6.19 -4.67
CA VAL A 216 -3.66 -5.79 -5.50
C VAL A 216 -4.80 -5.31 -4.62
N LEU A 217 -5.40 -4.20 -5.01
CA LEU A 217 -6.58 -3.64 -4.37
C LEU A 217 -7.78 -3.77 -5.30
N PHE A 218 -8.75 -4.59 -4.92
CA PHE A 218 -10.03 -4.67 -5.60
C PHE A 218 -10.99 -3.64 -5.01
N VAL A 219 -11.65 -2.89 -5.88
CA VAL A 219 -12.60 -1.85 -5.50
C VAL A 219 -13.94 -2.15 -6.15
N ASP A 220 -14.97 -2.33 -5.34
CA ASP A 220 -16.35 -2.47 -5.77
C ASP A 220 -17.18 -1.26 -5.33
N LEU A 221 -18.37 -1.09 -5.87
CA LEU A 221 -19.25 0.03 -5.53
C LEU A 221 -19.76 -0.08 -4.09
N GLU A 222 -20.42 -1.18 -3.76
CA GLU A 222 -21.05 -1.42 -2.47
C GLU A 222 -20.51 -2.68 -1.79
N HIS A 223 -20.62 -2.73 -0.47
CA HIS A 223 -20.14 -3.88 0.29
C HIS A 223 -21.10 -5.08 0.20
N GLU A 224 -22.40 -4.82 0.04
CA GLU A 224 -23.45 -5.85 0.06
C GLU A 224 -23.51 -6.65 -1.24
N ASP A 225 -23.13 -6.03 -2.36
CA ASP A 225 -23.18 -6.64 -3.70
C ASP A 225 -21.87 -7.32 -4.12
N MET A 226 -20.87 -7.40 -3.23
CA MET A 226 -19.58 -8.01 -3.55
C MET A 226 -19.72 -9.50 -3.88
N PRO A 227 -19.15 -9.99 -5.01
CA PRO A 227 -19.22 -11.39 -5.39
C PRO A 227 -18.57 -12.30 -4.33
N GLN A 228 -19.27 -13.35 -3.94
CA GLN A 228 -18.82 -14.26 -2.88
C GLN A 228 -17.49 -14.95 -3.18
N ASN A 229 -17.24 -15.28 -4.46
CA ASN A 229 -15.99 -15.95 -4.87
C ASN A 229 -14.76 -15.07 -4.60
N VAL A 230 -14.84 -13.76 -4.91
CA VAL A 230 -13.72 -12.82 -4.64
C VAL A 230 -13.51 -12.64 -3.15
N VAL A 231 -14.59 -12.50 -2.37
CA VAL A 231 -14.52 -12.38 -0.91
C VAL A 231 -13.86 -13.61 -0.29
N ALA A 232 -14.25 -14.83 -0.74
CA ALA A 232 -13.66 -16.07 -0.25
C ALA A 232 -12.19 -16.19 -0.64
N ALA A 233 -11.84 -15.90 -1.91
CA ALA A 233 -10.48 -15.99 -2.41
C ALA A 233 -9.52 -14.98 -1.76
N THR A 234 -9.97 -13.78 -1.46
CA THR A 234 -9.14 -12.72 -0.84
C THR A 234 -8.99 -12.86 0.67
N SER A 235 -9.93 -13.51 1.36
CA SER A 235 -9.96 -13.62 2.83
C SER A 235 -8.70 -14.23 3.44
N GLY A 236 -8.03 -15.15 2.71
CA GLY A 236 -6.80 -15.81 3.14
C GLY A 236 -5.50 -15.11 2.72
N LEU A 237 -5.58 -14.09 1.89
CA LEU A 237 -4.42 -13.43 1.30
C LEU A 237 -4.18 -12.06 1.94
N LYS A 238 -2.95 -11.81 2.42
CA LYS A 238 -2.57 -10.51 3.00
C LYS A 238 -2.27 -9.44 1.95
N THR A 239 -1.93 -9.87 0.74
CA THR A 239 -1.51 -9.00 -0.36
C THR A 239 -2.67 -8.54 -1.24
N PHE A 240 -3.83 -9.18 -1.10
CA PHE A 240 -5.04 -8.84 -1.84
C PHE A 240 -6.07 -8.27 -0.88
N ASN A 241 -6.49 -7.04 -1.16
CA ASN A 241 -7.48 -6.35 -0.35
C ASN A 241 -8.71 -6.04 -1.20
N LEU A 242 -9.89 -6.26 -0.63
CA LEU A 242 -11.17 -5.92 -1.24
C LEU A 242 -11.84 -4.84 -0.39
N ILE A 243 -12.20 -3.72 -1.02
CA ILE A 243 -12.81 -2.58 -0.34
C ILE A 243 -13.97 -2.01 -1.17
N PRO A 244 -14.99 -1.46 -0.53
CA PRO A 244 -15.98 -0.64 -1.23
C PRO A 244 -15.38 0.70 -1.67
N ALA A 245 -15.91 1.29 -2.73
CA ALA A 245 -15.41 2.55 -3.29
C ALA A 245 -15.38 3.71 -2.27
N ILE A 246 -16.32 3.73 -1.34
CA ILE A 246 -16.37 4.72 -0.25
C ILE A 246 -15.17 4.63 0.71
N GLY A 247 -14.57 3.44 0.82
CA GLY A 247 -13.42 3.17 1.68
C GLY A 247 -12.06 3.37 1.00
N LEU A 248 -12.01 3.83 -0.25
CA LEU A 248 -10.78 3.92 -1.02
C LEU A 248 -9.71 4.75 -0.29
N PRO A 249 -8.59 4.13 0.13
CA PRO A 249 -7.50 4.83 0.77
C PRO A 249 -6.65 5.56 -0.28
N LEU A 250 -6.00 6.64 0.14
CA LEU A 250 -5.11 7.41 -0.74
C LEU A 250 -3.78 6.71 -1.02
N HIS A 251 -3.43 5.74 -0.20
CA HIS A 251 -2.34 4.81 -0.47
C HIS A 251 -2.70 3.45 0.13
N SER A 252 -2.64 2.44 -0.68
CA SER A 252 -2.55 1.04 -0.29
C SER A 252 -1.08 0.66 -0.45
N GLY A 253 -0.37 0.59 0.61
CA GLY A 253 1.03 0.17 0.60
C GLY A 253 1.40 -0.41 1.92
#